data_1e8cd8e4d45b9a9ec43f3782e4e82cc1
#
_entry.id   1e8cd8e4d45b9a9ec43f3782e4e82cc1
#
_cell.length_a   1.000
_cell.length_b   1.000
_cell.length_c   1.000
_cell.angle_alpha   90.00
_cell.angle_beta   90.00
_cell.angle_gamma   90.00
#
_symmetry.space_group_name_H-M   'P 1'
#
loop_
_entity.id
_entity.type
_entity.pdbx_description
1 polymer ?
#
loop_
_entity_poly.entity_id
_entity_poly.type
_entity_poly.pdbx_seq_one_letter_code
_entity_poly.pdbx_strand_id
1 'polypeptide(L)'
;YAADIPHEDLLPLVEEALDAKVILASNVHGSYRFAHALLRDALYQRLSTIRRCRFHERIARWLVNLSSSKQDAHLSSIAHHFYEAAPLGLIDEAVEFARRAGDSASCRLAYEDAAIHYARALELLDLSPSDNKLARCDLLRMLGAQLTKSGNREEAKQAFNRLATLATGASAASLLAEAALGLAPGVFALEFGVVDRFHLDLIVSAIESLSCCSPALLAKVRARLSIASHWSG
;
A
#
# COMPACT_ATOMS: atom_id res chain seq x y z
N TYR A 1 -9.07 19.45 -18.58
CA TYR A 1 -8.16 18.34 -18.96
C TYR A 1 -8.78 16.96 -18.75
N ALA A 2 -9.50 16.70 -17.65
CA ALA A 2 -10.07 15.36 -17.40
C ALA A 2 -11.33 15.05 -18.23
N ALA A 3 -12.08 16.06 -18.68
CA ALA A 3 -13.38 15.89 -19.33
C ALA A 3 -13.35 15.94 -20.87
N ASP A 4 -12.22 16.26 -21.52
CA ASP A 4 -12.12 16.55 -22.97
C ASP A 4 -13.11 17.60 -23.48
N ILE A 5 -13.55 18.47 -22.61
CA ILE A 5 -14.45 19.58 -22.96
C ILE A 5 -13.58 20.82 -23.17
N PRO A 6 -13.70 21.52 -24.31
CA PRO A 6 -13.05 22.81 -24.51
C PRO A 6 -13.36 23.77 -23.38
N HIS A 7 -12.42 24.63 -23.02
CA HIS A 7 -12.58 25.54 -21.89
C HIS A 7 -13.78 26.48 -22.08
N GLU A 8 -14.07 26.85 -23.35
CA GLU A 8 -15.17 27.70 -23.74
C GLU A 8 -16.54 27.04 -23.47
N ASP A 9 -16.65 25.73 -23.67
CA ASP A 9 -17.87 24.97 -23.42
C ASP A 9 -18.03 24.57 -21.94
N LEU A 10 -16.95 24.56 -21.17
CA LEU A 10 -16.99 24.16 -19.76
C LEU A 10 -17.63 25.23 -18.86
N LEU A 11 -17.38 26.53 -19.16
CA LEU A 11 -17.86 27.63 -18.32
C LEU A 11 -19.39 27.67 -18.25
N PRO A 12 -20.15 27.62 -19.34
CA PRO A 12 -21.63 27.60 -19.31
C PRO A 12 -22.17 26.40 -18.50
N LEU A 13 -21.53 25.23 -18.62
CA LEU A 13 -21.95 24.04 -17.89
C LEU A 13 -21.72 24.18 -16.38
N VAL A 14 -20.62 24.82 -15.97
CA VAL A 14 -20.33 25.11 -14.57
C VAL A 14 -21.31 26.13 -14.01
N GLU A 15 -21.65 27.20 -14.78
CA GLU A 15 -22.62 28.19 -14.39
C GLU A 15 -24.03 27.56 -14.23
N GLU A 16 -24.47 26.74 -15.16
CA GLU A 16 -25.71 25.98 -15.07
C GLU A 16 -25.73 25.08 -13.81
N ALA A 17 -24.64 24.39 -13.52
CA ALA A 17 -24.54 23.53 -12.32
C ALA A 17 -24.55 24.34 -11.02
N LEU A 18 -24.00 25.56 -11.00
CA LEU A 18 -24.07 26.48 -9.87
C LEU A 18 -25.50 27.01 -9.67
N ASP A 19 -26.17 27.46 -10.74
CA ASP A 19 -27.54 27.97 -10.69
C ASP A 19 -28.51 26.88 -10.23
N ALA A 20 -28.32 25.65 -10.71
CA ALA A 20 -29.09 24.48 -10.30
C ALA A 20 -28.71 23.99 -8.87
N LYS A 21 -27.75 24.63 -8.20
CA LYS A 21 -27.24 24.24 -6.87
C LYS A 21 -26.76 22.78 -6.79
N VAL A 22 -26.30 22.22 -7.89
CA VAL A 22 -25.67 20.91 -7.97
C VAL A 22 -24.27 20.99 -7.37
N ILE A 23 -23.55 22.08 -7.69
CA ILE A 23 -22.25 22.40 -7.12
C ILE A 23 -22.31 23.78 -6.44
N LEU A 24 -21.38 24.00 -5.52
CA LEU A 24 -21.19 25.24 -4.80
C LEU A 24 -19.73 25.67 -4.95
N ALA A 25 -19.48 26.98 -5.01
CA ALA A 25 -18.14 27.52 -4.93
C ALA A 25 -17.50 27.11 -3.59
N SER A 26 -16.24 26.70 -3.63
CA SER A 26 -15.45 26.40 -2.42
C SER A 26 -14.72 27.65 -1.94
N ASN A 27 -14.29 27.65 -0.67
CA ASN A 27 -13.44 28.69 -0.11
C ASN A 27 -12.04 28.73 -0.74
N VAL A 28 -11.67 27.70 -1.50
CA VAL A 28 -10.43 27.65 -2.28
C VAL A 28 -10.71 28.21 -3.66
N HIS A 29 -9.96 29.27 -4.02
CA HIS A 29 -10.15 29.97 -5.29
C HIS A 29 -10.09 29.02 -6.50
N GLY A 30 -11.10 29.06 -7.36
CA GLY A 30 -11.19 28.22 -8.57
C GLY A 30 -11.61 26.76 -8.31
N SER A 31 -12.07 26.42 -7.11
CA SER A 31 -12.56 25.08 -6.80
C SER A 31 -14.06 25.06 -6.48
N TYR A 32 -14.69 23.93 -6.79
CA TYR A 32 -16.10 23.68 -6.58
C TYR A 32 -16.27 22.39 -5.75
N ARG A 33 -17.38 22.31 -5.02
CA ARG A 33 -17.77 21.09 -4.31
C ARG A 33 -19.23 20.76 -4.62
N PHE A 34 -19.60 19.51 -4.59
CA PHE A 34 -21.00 19.14 -4.68
C PHE A 34 -21.79 19.69 -3.49
N ALA A 35 -23.00 20.18 -3.76
CA ALA A 35 -23.89 20.70 -2.69
C ALA A 35 -24.23 19.59 -1.68
N HIS A 36 -24.45 18.38 -2.15
CA HIS A 36 -24.76 17.22 -1.33
C HIS A 36 -23.96 15.98 -1.77
N ALA A 37 -23.44 15.23 -0.79
CA ALA A 37 -22.67 14.00 -1.04
C ALA A 37 -23.51 12.95 -1.81
N LEU A 38 -24.78 12.79 -1.46
CA LEU A 38 -25.70 11.86 -2.14
C LEU A 38 -25.86 12.18 -3.63
N LEU A 39 -25.88 13.47 -3.99
CA LEU A 39 -25.97 13.89 -5.39
C LEU A 39 -24.69 13.52 -6.15
N ARG A 40 -23.53 13.77 -5.56
CA ARG A 40 -22.25 13.32 -6.10
C ARG A 40 -22.25 11.80 -6.34
N ASP A 41 -22.66 11.04 -5.32
CA ASP A 41 -22.63 9.59 -5.38
C ASP A 41 -23.61 9.03 -6.41
N ALA A 42 -24.82 9.64 -6.53
CA ALA A 42 -25.79 9.28 -7.54
C ALA A 42 -25.28 9.55 -8.97
N LEU A 43 -24.65 10.70 -9.19
CA LEU A 43 -24.06 11.04 -10.50
C LEU A 43 -22.87 10.12 -10.82
N TYR A 44 -22.01 9.83 -9.84
CA TYR A 44 -20.88 8.94 -10.02
C TYR A 44 -21.33 7.52 -10.36
N GLN A 45 -22.36 6.99 -9.68
CA GLN A 45 -22.91 5.66 -9.94
C GLN A 45 -23.61 5.54 -11.34
N ARG A 46 -24.10 6.63 -11.89
CA ARG A 46 -24.66 6.66 -13.27
C ARG A 46 -23.59 6.49 -14.35
N LEU A 47 -22.33 6.73 -14.04
CA LEU A 47 -21.25 6.50 -14.97
C LEU A 47 -21.01 4.99 -15.12
N SER A 48 -20.85 4.52 -16.35
CA SER A 48 -20.39 3.15 -16.57
C SER A 48 -18.98 2.95 -15.98
N THR A 49 -18.66 1.73 -15.58
CA THR A 49 -17.35 1.39 -15.01
C THR A 49 -16.20 1.87 -15.89
N ILE A 50 -16.29 1.65 -17.21
CA ILE A 50 -15.26 2.09 -18.16
C ILE A 50 -15.10 3.62 -18.16
N ARG A 51 -16.19 4.37 -18.08
CA ARG A 51 -16.13 5.85 -18.03
C ARG A 51 -15.48 6.31 -16.72
N ARG A 52 -15.81 5.69 -15.58
CA ARG A 52 -15.17 5.99 -14.30
C ARG A 52 -13.67 5.75 -14.37
N CYS A 53 -13.24 4.57 -14.81
CA CYS A 53 -11.82 4.24 -14.96
C CYS A 53 -11.09 5.26 -15.85
N ARG A 54 -11.69 5.68 -16.99
CA ARG A 54 -11.09 6.69 -17.88
C ARG A 54 -10.95 8.07 -17.22
N PHE A 55 -11.95 8.50 -16.43
CA PHE A 55 -11.81 9.75 -15.67
C PHE A 55 -10.69 9.66 -14.64
N HIS A 56 -10.61 8.56 -13.91
CA HIS A 56 -9.54 8.33 -12.95
C HIS A 56 -8.15 8.31 -13.63
N GLU A 57 -8.00 7.63 -14.75
CA GLU A 57 -6.77 7.66 -15.55
C GLU A 57 -6.34 9.08 -15.91
N ARG A 58 -7.26 9.89 -16.45
CA ARG A 58 -6.97 11.27 -16.87
C ARG A 58 -6.55 12.15 -15.69
N ILE A 59 -7.24 12.03 -14.56
CA ILE A 59 -6.89 12.76 -13.35
C ILE A 59 -5.50 12.32 -12.85
N ALA A 60 -5.22 11.01 -12.80
CA ALA A 60 -3.93 10.49 -12.40
C ALA A 60 -2.80 11.05 -13.26
N ARG A 61 -2.94 10.96 -14.60
CA ARG A 61 -1.94 11.47 -15.54
C ARG A 61 -1.75 12.98 -15.43
N TRP A 62 -2.81 13.74 -15.21
CA TRP A 62 -2.71 15.18 -14.97
C TRP A 62 -1.94 15.50 -13.68
N LEU A 63 -2.23 14.79 -12.58
CA LEU A 63 -1.53 14.96 -11.30
C LEU A 63 -0.04 14.59 -11.42
N VAL A 64 0.29 13.55 -12.18
CA VAL A 64 1.68 13.14 -12.44
C VAL A 64 2.45 14.21 -13.21
N ASN A 65 1.79 14.96 -14.09
CA ASN A 65 2.42 16.04 -14.88
C ASN A 65 2.61 17.36 -14.09
N LEU A 66 2.21 17.41 -12.81
CA LEU A 66 2.53 18.55 -11.96
C LEU A 66 4.02 18.58 -11.63
N SER A 67 4.51 19.75 -11.20
CA SER A 67 5.91 19.86 -10.71
C SER A 67 6.16 18.88 -9.55
N SER A 68 7.41 18.40 -9.42
CA SER A 68 7.79 17.37 -8.45
C SER A 68 7.29 17.64 -7.02
N SER A 69 7.45 18.89 -6.53
CA SER A 69 6.98 19.26 -5.19
C SER A 69 5.46 19.19 -5.03
N LYS A 70 4.70 19.48 -6.10
CA LYS A 70 3.23 19.32 -6.08
C LYS A 70 2.82 17.86 -6.25
N GLN A 71 3.57 17.09 -7.03
CA GLN A 71 3.35 15.65 -7.20
C GLN A 71 3.46 14.93 -5.86
N ASP A 72 4.51 15.20 -5.07
CA ASP A 72 4.70 14.58 -3.76
C ASP A 72 3.56 14.89 -2.79
N ALA A 73 3.00 16.10 -2.84
CA ALA A 73 1.83 16.46 -2.06
C ALA A 73 0.54 15.70 -2.47
N HIS A 74 0.49 15.17 -3.69
CA HIS A 74 -0.66 14.46 -4.25
C HIS A 74 -0.46 12.95 -4.42
N LEU A 75 0.62 12.36 -3.90
CA LEU A 75 0.93 10.93 -4.10
C LEU A 75 -0.23 10.01 -3.73
N SER A 76 -0.88 10.22 -2.59
CA SER A 76 -2.05 9.41 -2.18
C SER A 76 -3.23 9.55 -3.16
N SER A 77 -3.45 10.75 -3.71
CA SER A 77 -4.49 10.98 -4.72
C SER A 77 -4.13 10.31 -6.05
N ILE A 78 -2.87 10.41 -6.47
CA ILE A 78 -2.36 9.75 -7.69
C ILE A 78 -2.53 8.23 -7.56
N ALA A 79 -2.09 7.66 -6.43
CA ALA A 79 -2.23 6.24 -6.14
C ALA A 79 -3.69 5.77 -6.17
N HIS A 80 -4.60 6.55 -5.55
CA HIS A 80 -6.03 6.26 -5.59
C HIS A 80 -6.57 6.25 -7.03
N HIS A 81 -6.25 7.28 -7.81
CA HIS A 81 -6.78 7.39 -9.18
C HIS A 81 -6.21 6.29 -10.10
N PHE A 82 -4.95 5.90 -9.98
CA PHE A 82 -4.42 4.75 -10.72
C PHE A 82 -5.02 3.43 -10.26
N TYR A 83 -5.27 3.25 -8.96
CA TYR A 83 -5.96 2.07 -8.43
C TYR A 83 -7.34 1.89 -9.07
N GLU A 84 -8.15 2.96 -9.12
CA GLU A 84 -9.47 2.95 -9.77
C GLU A 84 -9.39 2.76 -11.30
N ALA A 85 -8.28 3.14 -11.92
CA ALA A 85 -8.03 2.99 -13.36
C ALA A 85 -7.35 1.66 -13.72
N ALA A 86 -6.94 0.85 -12.76
CA ALA A 86 -6.23 -0.41 -12.99
C ALA A 86 -6.91 -1.36 -13.98
N PRO A 87 -8.28 -1.46 -14.04
CA PRO A 87 -8.96 -2.29 -15.03
C PRO A 87 -8.71 -1.90 -16.49
N LEU A 88 -8.14 -0.72 -16.76
CA LEU A 88 -7.72 -0.30 -18.11
C LEU A 88 -6.33 -0.84 -18.51
N GLY A 89 -5.72 -1.72 -17.70
CA GLY A 89 -4.39 -2.28 -17.94
C GLY A 89 -3.26 -1.45 -17.30
N LEU A 90 -3.56 -0.53 -16.39
CA LEU A 90 -2.59 0.36 -15.73
C LEU A 90 -2.11 -0.22 -14.38
N ILE A 91 -1.94 -1.55 -14.31
CA ILE A 91 -1.60 -2.23 -13.06
C ILE A 91 -0.20 -1.82 -12.58
N ASP A 92 0.78 -1.74 -13.48
CA ASP A 92 2.16 -1.44 -13.12
C ASP A 92 2.30 -0.02 -12.55
N GLU A 93 1.66 0.96 -13.19
CA GLU A 93 1.63 2.35 -12.69
C GLU A 93 0.89 2.42 -11.35
N ALA A 94 -0.23 1.72 -11.22
CA ALA A 94 -1.00 1.69 -9.98
C ALA A 94 -0.20 1.10 -8.81
N VAL A 95 0.53 -0.01 -9.04
CA VAL A 95 1.45 -0.61 -8.05
C VAL A 95 2.56 0.35 -7.66
N GLU A 96 3.21 0.96 -8.65
CA GLU A 96 4.33 1.89 -8.39
C GLU A 96 3.88 3.11 -7.58
N PHE A 97 2.76 3.75 -7.95
CA PHE A 97 2.27 4.92 -7.20
C PHE A 97 1.69 4.54 -5.83
N ALA A 98 1.07 3.38 -5.68
CA ALA A 98 0.64 2.87 -4.38
C ALA A 98 1.86 2.63 -3.47
N ARG A 99 2.93 2.01 -3.97
CA ARG A 99 4.18 1.85 -3.22
C ARG A 99 4.77 3.19 -2.79
N ARG A 100 4.92 4.15 -3.72
CA ARG A 100 5.45 5.49 -3.43
C ARG A 100 4.59 6.26 -2.40
N ALA A 101 3.27 6.14 -2.48
CA ALA A 101 2.36 6.74 -1.50
C ALA A 101 2.55 6.11 -0.12
N GLY A 102 2.73 4.78 -0.05
CA GLY A 102 3.06 4.06 1.17
C GLY A 102 4.39 4.51 1.77
N ASP A 103 5.45 4.63 0.94
CA ASP A 103 6.75 5.13 1.37
C ASP A 103 6.65 6.54 1.96
N SER A 104 5.94 7.44 1.27
CA SER A 104 5.72 8.81 1.72
C SER A 104 4.92 8.88 3.03
N ALA A 105 3.87 8.06 3.18
CA ALA A 105 3.10 7.98 4.41
C ALA A 105 3.96 7.42 5.57
N SER A 106 4.75 6.40 5.32
CA SER A 106 5.68 5.82 6.30
C SER A 106 6.72 6.85 6.77
N CYS A 107 7.28 7.65 5.88
CA CYS A 107 8.22 8.73 6.23
C CYS A 107 7.56 9.81 7.12
N ARG A 108 6.25 10.01 7.00
CA ARG A 108 5.48 10.94 7.82
C ARG A 108 4.92 10.30 9.09
N LEU A 109 5.30 9.05 9.38
CA LEU A 109 4.82 8.25 10.52
C LEU A 109 3.31 7.93 10.47
N ALA A 110 2.66 8.09 9.32
CA ALA A 110 1.26 7.72 9.07
C ALA A 110 1.20 6.22 8.71
N TYR A 111 1.39 5.37 9.71
CA TYR A 111 1.60 3.94 9.52
C TYR A 111 0.37 3.21 8.99
N GLU A 112 -0.83 3.60 9.42
CA GLU A 112 -2.08 3.04 8.92
C GLU A 112 -2.29 3.38 7.44
N ASP A 113 -2.05 4.63 7.04
CA ASP A 113 -2.15 5.05 5.64
C ASP A 113 -1.12 4.31 4.78
N ALA A 114 0.11 4.15 5.28
CA ALA A 114 1.15 3.39 4.59
C ALA A 114 0.74 1.93 4.39
N ALA A 115 0.16 1.29 5.41
CA ALA A 115 -0.33 -0.08 5.32
C ALA A 115 -1.44 -0.22 4.27
N ILE A 116 -2.39 0.72 4.23
CA ILE A 116 -3.46 0.74 3.21
C ILE A 116 -2.88 0.81 1.80
N HIS A 117 -1.88 1.67 1.57
CA HIS A 117 -1.27 1.80 0.26
C HIS A 117 -0.49 0.54 -0.17
N TYR A 118 0.27 -0.10 0.74
CA TYR A 118 0.96 -1.34 0.42
C TYR A 118 0.01 -2.53 0.21
N ALA A 119 -1.09 -2.60 0.97
CA ALA A 119 -2.13 -3.61 0.77
C ALA A 119 -2.77 -3.48 -0.62
N ARG A 120 -3.11 -2.27 -1.06
CA ARG A 120 -3.62 -2.00 -2.42
C ARG A 120 -2.63 -2.39 -3.51
N ALA A 121 -1.33 -2.10 -3.31
CA ALA A 121 -0.30 -2.53 -4.25
C ALA A 121 -0.22 -4.07 -4.38
N LEU A 122 -0.39 -4.80 -3.27
CA LEU A 122 -0.44 -6.26 -3.26
C LEU A 122 -1.68 -6.80 -3.99
N GLU A 123 -2.86 -6.23 -3.74
CA GLU A 123 -4.10 -6.58 -4.45
C GLU A 123 -3.94 -6.42 -5.97
N LEU A 124 -3.32 -5.33 -6.41
CA LEU A 124 -3.06 -5.09 -7.83
C LEU A 124 -2.09 -6.13 -8.42
N LEU A 125 -1.03 -6.50 -7.69
CA LEU A 125 -0.11 -7.55 -8.14
C LEU A 125 -0.78 -8.92 -8.22
N ASP A 126 -1.78 -9.19 -7.38
CA ASP A 126 -2.56 -10.44 -7.44
C ASP A 126 -3.44 -10.50 -8.71
N LEU A 127 -3.80 -9.36 -9.27
CA LEU A 127 -4.52 -9.25 -10.55
C LEU A 127 -3.58 -9.27 -11.77
N SER A 128 -2.27 -9.07 -11.57
CA SER A 128 -1.29 -9.05 -12.64
C SER A 128 -0.97 -10.47 -13.13
N PRO A 129 -0.93 -10.72 -14.44
CA PRO A 129 -0.51 -12.01 -14.98
C PRO A 129 0.99 -12.28 -14.78
N SER A 130 1.78 -11.27 -14.42
CA SER A 130 3.22 -11.41 -14.18
C SER A 130 3.48 -11.99 -12.78
N ASP A 131 4.29 -13.08 -12.73
CA ASP A 131 4.75 -13.63 -11.46
C ASP A 131 5.87 -12.75 -10.86
N ASN A 132 5.49 -11.60 -10.30
CA ASN A 132 6.43 -10.66 -9.68
C ASN A 132 6.66 -11.00 -8.20
N LYS A 133 7.18 -12.22 -7.95
CA LYS A 133 7.40 -12.77 -6.62
C LYS A 133 8.23 -11.86 -5.71
N LEU A 134 9.29 -11.24 -6.24
CA LEU A 134 10.15 -10.33 -5.45
C LEU A 134 9.40 -9.08 -5.03
N ALA A 135 8.64 -8.46 -5.91
CA ALA A 135 7.84 -7.28 -5.57
C ALA A 135 6.77 -7.62 -4.52
N ARG A 136 6.13 -8.80 -4.61
CA ARG A 136 5.20 -9.26 -3.56
C ARG A 136 5.89 -9.43 -2.21
N CYS A 137 7.08 -10.03 -2.20
CA CYS A 137 7.84 -10.18 -0.96
C CYS A 137 8.20 -8.82 -0.33
N ASP A 138 8.68 -7.87 -1.14
CA ASP A 138 9.00 -6.53 -0.66
C ASP A 138 7.77 -5.80 -0.10
N LEU A 139 6.65 -5.83 -0.81
CA LEU A 139 5.41 -5.21 -0.33
C LEU A 139 4.87 -5.87 0.94
N LEU A 140 4.93 -7.19 1.06
CA LEU A 140 4.53 -7.91 2.29
C LEU A 140 5.40 -7.53 3.47
N ARG A 141 6.71 -7.40 3.27
CA ARG A 141 7.65 -6.93 4.27
C ARG A 141 7.33 -5.50 4.73
N MET A 142 7.09 -4.59 3.77
CA MET A 142 6.72 -3.20 4.05
C MET A 142 5.39 -3.14 4.79
N LEU A 143 4.38 -3.84 4.32
CA LEU A 143 3.05 -3.93 4.95
C LEU A 143 3.14 -4.44 6.38
N GLY A 144 3.80 -5.58 6.60
CA GLY A 144 3.98 -6.16 7.94
C GLY A 144 4.68 -5.20 8.91
N ALA A 145 5.72 -4.49 8.43
CA ALA A 145 6.43 -3.51 9.24
C ALA A 145 5.53 -2.31 9.64
N GLN A 146 4.67 -1.82 8.75
CA GLN A 146 3.77 -0.71 9.08
C GLN A 146 2.64 -1.17 10.02
N LEU A 147 2.04 -2.34 9.76
CA LEU A 147 1.03 -2.94 10.63
C LEU A 147 1.55 -3.17 12.05
N THR A 148 2.83 -3.58 12.17
CA THR A 148 3.48 -3.70 13.47
C THR A 148 3.58 -2.35 14.19
N LYS A 149 3.98 -1.29 13.49
CA LYS A 149 4.12 0.05 14.05
C LYS A 149 2.78 0.69 14.40
N SER A 150 1.70 0.38 13.67
CA SER A 150 0.33 0.82 13.96
C SER A 150 -0.36 0.00 15.05
N GLY A 151 0.26 -1.09 15.53
CA GLY A 151 -0.30 -1.94 16.58
C GLY A 151 -1.21 -3.06 16.08
N ASN A 152 -1.41 -3.20 14.76
CA ASN A 152 -2.25 -4.23 14.14
C ASN A 152 -1.50 -5.57 14.04
N ARG A 153 -1.28 -6.21 15.20
CA ARG A 153 -0.42 -7.39 15.32
C ARG A 153 -0.88 -8.60 14.50
N GLU A 154 -2.17 -8.88 14.49
CA GLU A 154 -2.71 -10.05 13.78
C GLU A 154 -2.54 -9.92 12.26
N GLU A 155 -2.82 -8.75 11.71
CA GLU A 155 -2.61 -8.48 10.29
C GLU A 155 -1.13 -8.48 9.93
N ALA A 156 -0.26 -7.92 10.80
CA ALA A 156 1.19 -7.98 10.64
C ALA A 156 1.69 -9.42 10.59
N LYS A 157 1.21 -10.28 11.51
CA LYS A 157 1.52 -11.71 11.53
C LYS A 157 1.11 -12.40 10.23
N GLN A 158 -0.07 -12.12 9.72
CA GLN A 158 -0.53 -12.65 8.43
C GLN A 158 0.36 -12.21 7.27
N ALA A 159 0.76 -10.94 7.22
CA ALA A 159 1.64 -10.43 6.18
C ALA A 159 3.02 -11.12 6.22
N PHE A 160 3.63 -11.27 7.39
CA PHE A 160 4.91 -11.96 7.55
C PHE A 160 4.81 -13.46 7.27
N ASN A 161 3.69 -14.13 7.61
CA ASN A 161 3.45 -15.52 7.25
C ASN A 161 3.36 -15.71 5.73
N ARG A 162 2.65 -14.83 5.03
CA ARG A 162 2.60 -14.83 3.55
C ARG A 162 3.99 -14.59 2.97
N LEU A 163 4.76 -13.65 3.53
CA LEU A 163 6.14 -13.39 3.13
C LEU A 163 7.00 -14.67 3.28
N ALA A 164 6.93 -15.33 4.42
CA ALA A 164 7.68 -16.56 4.68
C ALA A 164 7.33 -17.68 3.69
N THR A 165 6.04 -17.84 3.39
CA THR A 165 5.57 -18.85 2.42
C THR A 165 6.09 -18.56 0.98
N LEU A 166 6.12 -17.28 0.60
CA LEU A 166 6.62 -16.88 -0.72
C LEU A 166 8.15 -16.90 -0.78
N ALA A 167 8.85 -16.65 0.32
CA ALA A 167 10.29 -16.58 0.40
C ALA A 167 10.92 -17.98 0.36
N THR A 168 10.83 -18.67 -0.77
CA THR A 168 11.45 -19.99 -0.98
C THR A 168 12.58 -19.89 -2.01
N GLY A 169 13.79 -20.38 -1.65
CA GLY A 169 14.97 -20.39 -2.52
C GLY A 169 16.14 -19.52 -2.04
N ALA A 170 17.28 -19.52 -2.72
CA ALA A 170 18.54 -18.92 -2.27
C ALA A 170 18.51 -17.39 -2.05
N SER A 171 17.67 -16.65 -2.79
CA SER A 171 17.48 -15.21 -2.58
C SER A 171 16.55 -14.88 -1.41
N ALA A 172 16.00 -15.89 -0.79
CA ALA A 172 14.96 -15.79 0.24
C ALA A 172 15.50 -15.74 1.66
N ALA A 173 16.78 -16.04 1.88
CA ALA A 173 17.34 -16.13 3.23
C ALA A 173 17.19 -14.83 4.04
N SER A 174 17.43 -13.68 3.41
CA SER A 174 17.23 -12.37 4.06
C SER A 174 15.76 -12.06 4.31
N LEU A 175 14.87 -12.40 3.37
CA LEU A 175 13.43 -12.21 3.50
C LEU A 175 12.82 -13.09 4.59
N LEU A 176 13.26 -14.36 4.69
CA LEU A 176 12.88 -15.27 5.77
C LEU A 176 13.29 -14.72 7.13
N ALA A 177 14.53 -14.21 7.22
CA ALA A 177 15.04 -13.61 8.44
C ALA A 177 14.28 -12.34 8.84
N GLU A 178 13.95 -11.49 7.88
CA GLU A 178 13.16 -10.29 8.13
C GLU A 178 11.72 -10.65 8.55
N ALA A 179 11.11 -11.68 7.94
CA ALA A 179 9.81 -12.19 8.34
C ALA A 179 9.86 -12.74 9.78
N ALA A 180 10.86 -13.54 10.11
CA ALA A 180 11.04 -14.10 11.44
C ALA A 180 11.22 -13.02 12.52
N LEU A 181 11.99 -11.96 12.20
CA LEU A 181 12.19 -10.83 13.11
C LEU A 181 10.93 -9.95 13.21
N GLY A 182 10.18 -9.81 12.12
CA GLY A 182 8.97 -8.99 12.05
C GLY A 182 7.79 -9.59 12.81
N LEU A 183 7.67 -10.91 12.87
CA LEU A 183 6.61 -11.61 13.61
C LEU A 183 6.60 -11.31 15.10
N ALA A 184 7.74 -11.03 15.69
CA ALA A 184 7.87 -10.67 17.09
C ALA A 184 8.85 -9.50 17.29
N PRO A 185 8.44 -8.26 16.98
CA PRO A 185 9.29 -7.09 17.08
C PRO A 185 9.52 -6.71 18.55
N GLY A 186 10.74 -6.88 19.03
CA GLY A 186 11.13 -6.52 20.40
C GLY A 186 11.20 -7.70 21.38
N VAL A 187 11.80 -7.46 22.52
CA VAL A 187 12.05 -8.48 23.55
C VAL A 187 10.75 -8.93 24.24
N PHE A 188 9.78 -8.05 24.33
CA PHE A 188 8.51 -8.27 25.03
C PHE A 188 7.33 -8.63 24.10
N ALA A 189 7.57 -8.85 22.81
CA ALA A 189 6.52 -9.19 21.85
C ALA A 189 6.13 -10.67 21.89
N LEU A 190 6.86 -11.50 22.63
CA LEU A 190 6.50 -12.88 22.89
C LEU A 190 5.48 -12.92 24.03
N GLU A 191 4.35 -13.56 23.82
CA GLU A 191 3.39 -13.87 24.89
C GLU A 191 4.04 -14.86 25.85
N PHE A 192 4.10 -14.49 27.12
CA PHE A 192 4.68 -15.35 28.14
C PHE A 192 3.95 -16.70 28.21
N GLY A 193 4.69 -17.78 28.01
CA GLY A 193 4.15 -19.13 28.11
C GLY A 193 3.46 -19.67 26.86
N VAL A 194 3.44 -18.93 25.76
CA VAL A 194 2.90 -19.40 24.46
C VAL A 194 4.07 -19.60 23.48
N VAL A 195 4.32 -20.87 23.14
CA VAL A 195 5.32 -21.24 22.12
C VAL A 195 4.66 -21.25 20.75
N ASP A 196 4.92 -20.23 19.92
CA ASP A 196 4.53 -20.23 18.51
C ASP A 196 5.52 -21.12 17.72
N ARG A 197 5.15 -22.39 17.52
CA ARG A 197 5.99 -23.36 16.77
C ARG A 197 6.31 -22.88 15.37
N PHE A 198 5.35 -22.28 14.68
CA PHE A 198 5.60 -21.74 13.34
C PHE A 198 6.69 -20.66 13.35
N HIS A 199 6.68 -19.77 14.33
CA HIS A 199 7.72 -18.74 14.48
C HIS A 199 9.10 -19.37 14.78
N LEU A 200 9.16 -20.39 15.64
CA LEU A 200 10.41 -21.10 15.90
C LEU A 200 10.96 -21.80 14.65
N ASP A 201 10.13 -22.53 13.92
CA ASP A 201 10.53 -23.22 12.68
C ASP A 201 11.03 -22.22 11.63
N LEU A 202 10.39 -21.05 11.54
CA LEU A 202 10.82 -19.96 10.66
C LEU A 202 12.18 -19.39 11.06
N ILE A 203 12.42 -19.17 12.35
CA ILE A 203 13.71 -18.72 12.88
C ILE A 203 14.81 -19.73 12.54
N VAL A 204 14.57 -21.03 12.75
CA VAL A 204 15.53 -22.10 12.46
C VAL A 204 15.83 -22.13 10.95
N SER A 205 14.81 -22.14 10.12
CA SER A 205 14.97 -22.10 8.65
C SER A 205 15.74 -20.86 8.17
N ALA A 206 15.49 -19.70 8.79
CA ALA A 206 16.22 -18.48 8.48
C ALA A 206 17.71 -18.60 8.87
N ILE A 207 18.04 -19.19 10.02
CA ILE A 207 19.43 -19.41 10.46
C ILE A 207 20.16 -20.35 9.50
N GLU A 208 19.54 -21.46 9.10
CA GLU A 208 20.11 -22.42 8.16
C GLU A 208 20.39 -21.77 6.79
N SER A 209 19.45 -20.96 6.32
CA SER A 209 19.57 -20.28 5.02
C SER A 209 20.60 -19.14 5.03
N LEU A 210 20.81 -18.46 6.17
CA LEU A 210 21.69 -17.29 6.30
C LEU A 210 23.16 -17.63 6.51
N SER A 211 23.52 -18.89 6.72
CA SER A 211 24.85 -19.29 7.21
C SER A 211 26.03 -18.71 6.40
N CYS A 212 25.81 -18.20 5.21
CA CYS A 212 26.86 -17.64 4.33
C CYS A 212 26.66 -16.18 3.91
N CYS A 213 25.51 -15.53 4.19
CA CYS A 213 25.15 -14.32 3.45
C CYS A 213 25.15 -12.99 4.24
N SER A 214 24.87 -12.98 5.53
CA SER A 214 24.81 -11.74 6.33
C SER A 214 25.05 -11.98 7.82
N PRO A 215 26.27 -11.77 8.31
CA PRO A 215 26.62 -12.00 9.74
C PRO A 215 25.76 -11.16 10.71
N ALA A 216 25.45 -9.90 10.34
CA ALA A 216 24.65 -9.01 11.18
C ALA A 216 23.19 -9.48 11.32
N LEU A 217 22.60 -9.94 10.23
CA LEU A 217 21.23 -10.45 10.22
C LEU A 217 21.16 -11.80 10.95
N LEU A 218 22.15 -12.67 10.73
CA LEU A 218 22.29 -13.94 11.44
C LEU A 218 22.39 -13.75 12.95
N ALA A 219 23.18 -12.77 13.41
CA ALA A 219 23.28 -12.45 14.84
C ALA A 219 21.93 -12.03 15.43
N LYS A 220 21.16 -11.19 14.72
CA LYS A 220 19.82 -10.78 15.16
C LYS A 220 18.84 -11.96 15.26
N VAL A 221 18.86 -12.86 14.27
CA VAL A 221 17.95 -14.02 14.25
C VAL A 221 18.34 -15.03 15.34
N ARG A 222 19.64 -15.26 15.58
CA ARG A 222 20.12 -16.10 16.70
C ARG A 222 19.76 -15.53 18.07
N ALA A 223 19.90 -14.21 18.24
CA ALA A 223 19.45 -13.56 19.48
C ALA A 223 17.95 -13.75 19.70
N ARG A 224 17.15 -13.68 18.62
CA ARG A 224 15.72 -13.95 18.68
C ARG A 224 15.42 -15.41 19.09
N LEU A 225 16.14 -16.38 18.51
CA LEU A 225 15.99 -17.79 18.88
C LEU A 225 16.26 -17.99 20.38
N SER A 226 17.34 -17.41 20.91
CA SER A 226 17.68 -17.49 22.34
C SER A 226 16.57 -16.97 23.25
N ILE A 227 15.92 -15.88 22.87
CA ILE A 227 14.77 -15.32 23.61
C ILE A 227 13.56 -16.24 23.50
N ALA A 228 13.24 -16.72 22.30
CA ALA A 228 12.08 -17.59 22.07
C ALA A 228 12.22 -18.94 22.77
N SER A 229 13.42 -19.53 22.78
CA SER A 229 13.70 -20.81 23.43
C SER A 229 13.73 -20.73 24.97
N HIS A 230 14.07 -19.58 25.56
CA HIS A 230 14.09 -19.40 27.02
C HIS A 230 12.69 -19.57 27.65
N TRP A 231 11.62 -19.24 26.91
CA TRP A 231 10.25 -19.34 27.39
C TRP A 231 9.54 -20.64 26.98
N SER A 232 10.22 -21.54 26.24
CA SER A 232 9.68 -22.81 25.76
C SER A 232 10.09 -24.02 26.61
N GLY A 233 10.86 -23.80 27.69
CA GLY A 233 11.36 -24.84 28.60
C GLY A 233 10.54 -25.01 29.86
#